data_8c1e89d916acb3e88de98a403abc0773
#
_entry.id   8c1e89d916acb3e88de98a403abc0773
#
_cell.length_a   1.000
_cell.length_b   1.000
_cell.length_c   1.000
_cell.angle_alpha   90.00
_cell.angle_beta   90.00
_cell.angle_gamma   90.00
#
_symmetry.space_group_name_H-M   'P 1'
#
loop_
_entity.id
_entity.type
_entity.pdbx_description
1 polymer ?
#
loop_
_entity_poly.entity_id
_entity_poly.type
_entity_poly.pdbx_seq_one_letter_code
_entity_poly.pdbx_strand_id
1 'polypeptide(L)'
;MTNTIYDITHDADVILLFGSNPEEAHPVIGMQIRQAVQNGTKLIVVDPRDINLAGAASVHLKLKPGTNVAFINGMMNLIIQKGLVDKEFVENRTEGYEKLAETVREYTPEKVAEICHIRVEDLEKAAVMYARAEAAPIIYCLGVTEHSTGTQGVMSLANMAMLVGKLGKPGCGVNPLRGQNNV
;
A
#
# COMPACT_ATOMS: atom_id res chain seq x y z
N MET A 1 -4.45 10.71 9.22
CA MET A 1 -4.67 9.27 9.41
C MET A 1 -6.17 9.01 9.36
N THR A 2 -6.57 7.95 8.71
CA THR A 2 -8.00 7.58 8.62
C THR A 2 -8.44 6.66 9.76
N ASN A 3 -7.50 6.06 10.49
CA ASN A 3 -7.72 5.20 11.65
C ASN A 3 -6.74 5.53 12.78
N THR A 4 -6.97 5.02 13.97
CA THR A 4 -6.03 5.13 15.09
C THR A 4 -4.82 4.22 14.86
N ILE A 5 -3.71 4.50 15.57
CA ILE A 5 -2.53 3.64 15.54
C ILE A 5 -2.87 2.24 16.04
N TYR A 6 -3.75 2.15 17.03
CA TYR A 6 -4.22 0.87 17.57
C TYR A 6 -4.92 0.04 16.50
N ASP A 7 -5.90 0.61 15.80
CA ASP A 7 -6.68 -0.10 14.77
C ASP A 7 -5.77 -0.65 13.65
N ILE A 8 -4.83 0.17 13.16
CA ILE A 8 -3.94 -0.23 12.05
C ILE A 8 -2.89 -1.28 12.43
N THR A 9 -2.69 -1.55 13.71
CA THR A 9 -1.70 -2.52 14.19
C THR A 9 -2.35 -3.75 14.83
N HIS A 10 -3.58 -3.66 15.35
CA HIS A 10 -4.25 -4.75 16.06
C HIS A 10 -5.35 -5.43 15.23
N ASP A 11 -6.04 -4.66 14.38
CA ASP A 11 -7.18 -5.18 13.61
C ASP A 11 -6.81 -5.51 12.15
N ALA A 12 -5.54 -5.39 11.77
CA ALA A 12 -5.08 -5.62 10.41
C ALA A 12 -4.69 -7.08 10.14
N ASP A 13 -5.21 -7.65 9.05
CA ASP A 13 -4.74 -8.95 8.51
C ASP A 13 -3.47 -8.79 7.69
N VAL A 14 -3.37 -7.69 6.95
CA VAL A 14 -2.23 -7.33 6.09
C VAL A 14 -1.89 -5.87 6.30
N ILE A 15 -0.63 -5.55 6.56
CA ILE A 15 -0.15 -4.18 6.57
C ILE A 15 0.65 -3.93 5.29
N LEU A 16 0.27 -2.90 4.50
CA LEU A 16 1.08 -2.38 3.40
C LEU A 16 1.89 -1.19 3.91
N LEU A 17 3.17 -1.41 4.15
CA LEU A 17 4.14 -0.40 4.58
C LEU A 17 4.89 0.14 3.37
N PHE A 18 4.70 1.42 3.03
CA PHE A 18 5.22 2.01 1.81
C PHE A 18 6.09 3.25 2.08
N GLY A 19 7.36 3.17 1.71
CA GLY A 19 8.30 4.29 1.82
C GLY A 19 8.41 4.85 3.24
N SER A 20 8.46 3.95 4.22
CA SER A 20 8.49 4.26 5.63
C SER A 20 9.39 3.29 6.40
N ASN A 21 10.24 3.82 7.28
CA ASN A 21 10.99 3.04 8.26
C ASN A 21 10.55 3.43 9.69
N PRO A 22 9.42 2.88 10.16
CA PRO A 22 8.87 3.29 11.45
C PRO A 22 9.72 2.87 12.65
N GLU A 23 10.57 1.84 12.56
CA GLU A 23 11.45 1.49 13.69
C GLU A 23 12.49 2.58 13.98
N GLU A 24 12.90 3.36 12.98
CA GLU A 24 13.80 4.50 13.15
C GLU A 24 13.06 5.81 13.41
N ALA A 25 12.02 6.10 12.61
CA ALA A 25 11.35 7.41 12.64
C ALA A 25 10.17 7.48 13.63
N HIS A 26 9.54 6.34 13.94
CA HIS A 26 8.36 6.22 14.80
C HIS A 26 8.45 4.92 15.65
N PRO A 27 9.41 4.80 16.54
CA PRO A 27 9.80 3.51 17.15
C PRO A 27 8.66 2.79 17.88
N VAL A 28 7.75 3.52 18.50
CA VAL A 28 6.58 2.93 19.17
C VAL A 28 5.66 2.24 18.15
N ILE A 29 5.40 2.90 17.02
CA ILE A 29 4.58 2.31 15.95
C ILE A 29 5.33 1.14 15.28
N GLY A 30 6.63 1.28 15.06
CA GLY A 30 7.47 0.21 14.54
C GLY A 30 7.42 -1.05 15.39
N MET A 31 7.50 -0.88 16.72
CA MET A 31 7.36 -1.99 17.68
C MET A 31 5.98 -2.64 17.61
N GLN A 32 4.90 -1.85 17.50
CA GLN A 32 3.55 -2.39 17.38
C GLN A 32 3.35 -3.15 16.06
N ILE A 33 3.88 -2.64 14.94
CA ILE A 33 3.85 -3.37 13.65
C ILE A 33 4.61 -4.69 13.78
N ARG A 34 5.78 -4.70 14.39
CA ARG A 34 6.57 -5.92 14.61
C ARG A 34 5.78 -6.94 15.46
N GLN A 35 5.13 -6.47 16.52
CA GLN A 35 4.30 -7.31 17.38
C GLN A 35 3.09 -7.87 16.62
N ALA A 36 2.42 -7.06 15.79
CA ALA A 36 1.33 -7.51 14.92
C ALA A 36 1.80 -8.64 13.99
N VAL A 37 2.97 -8.48 13.35
CA VAL A 37 3.55 -9.50 12.47
C VAL A 37 3.88 -10.78 13.23
N GLN A 38 4.41 -10.69 14.45
CA GLN A 38 4.66 -11.86 15.31
C GLN A 38 3.37 -12.59 15.68
N ASN A 39 2.26 -11.87 15.78
CA ASN A 39 0.92 -12.40 16.07
C ASN A 39 0.17 -12.90 14.81
N GLY A 40 0.80 -12.87 13.63
CA GLY A 40 0.26 -13.46 12.40
C GLY A 40 -0.20 -12.47 11.33
N THR A 41 -0.21 -11.16 11.60
CA THR A 41 -0.47 -10.13 10.58
C THR A 41 0.59 -10.24 9.47
N LYS A 42 0.17 -10.26 8.21
CA LYS A 42 1.10 -10.28 7.08
C LYS A 42 1.60 -8.87 6.78
N LEU A 43 2.87 -8.77 6.41
CA LEU A 43 3.50 -7.48 6.10
C LEU A 43 3.98 -7.46 4.65
N ILE A 44 3.58 -6.42 3.92
CA ILE A 44 4.12 -6.06 2.61
C ILE A 44 4.98 -4.82 2.82
N VAL A 45 6.26 -4.90 2.53
CA VAL A 45 7.19 -3.76 2.59
C VAL A 45 7.53 -3.30 1.18
N VAL A 46 7.32 -2.01 0.92
CA VAL A 46 7.68 -1.34 -0.33
C VAL A 46 8.68 -0.22 0.02
N ASP A 47 9.95 -0.54 -0.02
CA ASP A 47 11.05 0.39 0.28
C ASP A 47 12.31 -0.09 -0.47
N PRO A 48 13.08 0.80 -1.11
CA PRO A 48 14.32 0.43 -1.79
C PRO A 48 15.42 -0.06 -0.83
N ARG A 49 15.31 0.28 0.45
CA ARG A 49 16.28 -0.09 1.50
C ARG A 49 15.91 -1.40 2.19
N ASP A 50 16.92 -2.08 2.71
CA ASP A 50 16.72 -3.23 3.61
C ASP A 50 16.45 -2.71 5.04
N ILE A 51 15.24 -2.22 5.27
CA ILE A 51 14.80 -1.84 6.61
C ILE A 51 14.59 -3.08 7.49
N ASN A 52 14.74 -2.97 8.81
CA ASN A 52 14.63 -4.12 9.70
C ASN A 52 13.30 -4.88 9.59
N LEU A 53 12.19 -4.17 9.39
CA LEU A 53 10.87 -4.78 9.18
C LEU A 53 10.79 -5.61 7.88
N ALA A 54 11.64 -5.34 6.89
CA ALA A 54 11.68 -6.12 5.66
C ALA A 54 12.10 -7.58 5.91
N GLY A 55 12.90 -7.83 6.94
CA GLY A 55 13.29 -9.18 7.36
C GLY A 55 12.11 -10.04 7.86
N ALA A 56 11.02 -9.41 8.30
CA ALA A 56 9.78 -10.07 8.74
C ALA A 56 8.65 -9.98 7.70
N ALA A 57 8.90 -9.37 6.54
CA ALA A 57 7.89 -9.17 5.52
C ALA A 57 7.52 -10.46 4.79
N SER A 58 6.23 -10.62 4.49
CA SER A 58 5.74 -11.68 3.59
C SER A 58 6.15 -11.43 2.14
N VAL A 59 6.32 -10.13 1.78
CA VAL A 59 6.83 -9.65 0.49
C VAL A 59 7.61 -8.37 0.74
N HIS A 60 8.83 -8.29 0.22
CA HIS A 60 9.63 -7.07 0.18
C HIS A 60 9.88 -6.65 -1.26
N LEU A 61 9.41 -5.46 -1.63
CA LEU A 61 9.51 -4.89 -2.97
C LEU A 61 10.48 -3.71 -2.94
N LYS A 62 11.67 -3.93 -3.45
CA LYS A 62 12.73 -2.91 -3.56
C LYS A 62 12.55 -2.11 -4.85
N LEU A 63 11.65 -1.14 -4.84
CA LEU A 63 11.38 -0.33 -6.01
C LEU A 63 12.59 0.53 -6.39
N LYS A 64 12.82 0.69 -7.68
CA LYS A 64 13.65 1.77 -8.19
C LYS A 64 13.07 3.12 -7.72
N PRO A 65 13.85 4.00 -7.07
CA PRO A 65 13.35 5.30 -6.63
C PRO A 65 12.71 6.10 -7.78
N GLY A 66 11.56 6.75 -7.48
CA GLY A 66 10.80 7.53 -8.46
C GLY A 66 9.73 6.74 -9.22
N THR A 67 9.55 5.44 -8.96
CA THR A 67 8.59 4.60 -9.69
C THR A 67 7.31 4.26 -8.88
N ASN A 68 7.06 4.96 -7.78
CA ASN A 68 5.94 4.69 -6.88
C ASN A 68 4.58 4.66 -7.61
N VAL A 69 4.31 5.67 -8.47
CA VAL A 69 3.03 5.75 -9.19
C VAL A 69 2.86 4.58 -10.16
N ALA A 70 3.91 4.20 -10.89
CA ALA A 70 3.87 3.05 -11.79
C ALA A 70 3.58 1.74 -11.04
N PHE A 71 4.22 1.54 -9.88
CA PHE A 71 3.98 0.39 -9.02
C PHE A 71 2.53 0.32 -8.53
N ILE A 72 2.00 1.42 -7.98
CA ILE A 72 0.63 1.46 -7.45
C ILE A 72 -0.39 1.24 -8.57
N ASN A 73 -0.17 1.84 -9.75
CA ASN A 73 -1.01 1.62 -10.92
C ASN A 73 -0.97 0.16 -11.39
N GLY A 74 0.21 -0.49 -11.34
CA GLY A 74 0.34 -1.92 -11.62
C GLY A 74 -0.42 -2.80 -10.63
N MET A 75 -0.38 -2.47 -9.35
CA MET A 75 -1.21 -3.16 -8.34
C MET A 75 -2.70 -3.01 -8.64
N MET A 76 -3.16 -1.79 -8.96
CA MET A 76 -4.56 -1.54 -9.31
C MET A 76 -4.97 -2.28 -10.59
N ASN A 77 -4.12 -2.30 -11.61
CA ASN A 77 -4.37 -3.07 -12.84
C ASN A 77 -4.57 -4.56 -12.54
N LEU A 78 -3.67 -5.17 -11.75
CA LEU A 78 -3.78 -6.57 -11.32
C LEU A 78 -5.06 -6.84 -10.52
N ILE A 79 -5.42 -5.94 -9.61
CA ILE A 79 -6.66 -6.05 -8.82
C ILE A 79 -7.88 -6.07 -9.73
N ILE A 80 -7.93 -5.20 -10.75
CA ILE A 80 -9.01 -5.15 -11.73
C ILE A 80 -9.02 -6.42 -12.60
N GLN A 81 -7.89 -6.81 -13.17
CA GLN A 81 -7.78 -7.99 -14.03
C GLN A 81 -8.17 -9.29 -13.32
N LYS A 82 -7.85 -9.41 -12.04
CA LYS A 82 -8.16 -10.59 -11.22
C LYS A 82 -9.58 -10.53 -10.61
N GLY A 83 -10.37 -9.50 -10.90
CA GLY A 83 -11.73 -9.34 -10.40
C GLY A 83 -11.82 -9.16 -8.88
N LEU A 84 -10.81 -8.54 -8.27
CA LEU A 84 -10.70 -8.32 -6.83
C LEU A 84 -11.21 -6.94 -6.38
N VAL A 85 -11.90 -6.22 -7.28
CA VAL A 85 -12.53 -4.93 -7.00
C VAL A 85 -13.73 -5.13 -6.08
N ASP A 86 -13.84 -4.29 -5.05
CA ASP A 86 -15.05 -4.17 -4.24
C ASP A 86 -16.09 -3.34 -5.02
N LYS A 87 -16.90 -4.04 -5.83
CA LYS A 87 -17.87 -3.39 -6.74
C LYS A 87 -18.91 -2.59 -5.97
N GLU A 88 -19.39 -3.12 -4.85
CA GLU A 88 -20.41 -2.44 -4.05
C GLU A 88 -19.87 -1.12 -3.49
N PHE A 89 -18.64 -1.13 -2.97
CA PHE A 89 -17.99 0.09 -2.49
C PHE A 89 -17.77 1.08 -3.63
N VAL A 90 -17.25 0.61 -4.77
CA VAL A 90 -16.93 1.46 -5.92
C VAL A 90 -18.20 2.12 -6.47
N GLU A 91 -19.26 1.37 -6.68
CA GLU A 91 -20.52 1.88 -7.24
C GLU A 91 -21.23 2.88 -6.31
N ASN A 92 -21.19 2.64 -4.99
CA ASN A 92 -21.95 3.46 -4.04
C ASN A 92 -21.16 4.61 -3.41
N ARG A 93 -19.81 4.60 -3.49
CA ARG A 93 -18.97 5.51 -2.69
C ARG A 93 -17.84 6.17 -3.48
N THR A 94 -17.73 5.91 -4.76
CA THR A 94 -16.69 6.52 -5.60
C THR A 94 -17.25 7.04 -6.91
N GLU A 95 -16.43 7.82 -7.61
CA GLU A 95 -16.70 8.28 -8.96
C GLU A 95 -15.45 8.14 -9.84
N GLY A 96 -15.61 8.07 -11.15
CA GLY A 96 -14.49 8.04 -12.10
C GLY A 96 -13.77 6.69 -12.21
N TYR A 97 -14.38 5.60 -11.80
CA TYR A 97 -13.80 4.24 -11.88
C TYR A 97 -13.38 3.86 -13.31
N GLU A 98 -14.23 4.14 -14.31
CA GLU A 98 -13.97 3.80 -15.71
C GLU A 98 -12.69 4.48 -16.22
N LYS A 99 -12.52 5.77 -15.87
CA LYS A 99 -11.32 6.54 -16.23
C LYS A 99 -10.08 6.00 -15.52
N LEU A 100 -10.20 5.62 -14.26
CA LEU A 100 -9.11 4.98 -13.52
C LEU A 100 -8.73 3.65 -14.18
N ALA A 101 -9.72 2.79 -14.47
CA ALA A 101 -9.51 1.49 -15.09
C ALA A 101 -8.84 1.61 -16.48
N GLU A 102 -9.24 2.59 -17.28
CA GLU A 102 -8.60 2.91 -18.55
C GLU A 102 -7.13 3.34 -18.35
N THR A 103 -6.89 4.25 -17.42
CA THR A 103 -5.55 4.76 -17.13
C THR A 103 -4.59 3.66 -16.66
N VAL A 104 -5.04 2.78 -15.76
CA VAL A 104 -4.15 1.75 -15.19
C VAL A 104 -3.95 0.57 -16.14
N ARG A 105 -4.76 0.41 -17.19
CA ARG A 105 -4.63 -0.67 -18.17
C ARG A 105 -3.25 -0.72 -18.84
N GLU A 106 -2.61 0.44 -19.01
CA GLU A 106 -1.28 0.53 -19.60
C GLU A 106 -0.15 0.02 -18.70
N TYR A 107 -0.42 -0.16 -17.41
CA TYR A 107 0.53 -0.62 -16.40
C TYR A 107 0.44 -2.14 -16.24
N THR A 108 0.79 -2.87 -17.32
CA THR A 108 0.81 -4.34 -17.25
C THR A 108 1.87 -4.82 -16.26
N PRO A 109 1.71 -6.02 -15.67
CA PRO A 109 2.68 -6.55 -14.71
C PRO A 109 4.11 -6.55 -15.21
N GLU A 110 4.32 -6.93 -16.48
CA GLU A 110 5.64 -6.99 -17.11
C GLU A 110 6.25 -5.60 -17.28
N LYS A 111 5.46 -4.63 -17.76
CA LYS A 111 5.90 -3.24 -17.90
C LYS A 111 6.26 -2.62 -16.56
N VAL A 112 5.45 -2.89 -15.53
CA VAL A 112 5.71 -2.38 -14.17
C VAL A 112 6.95 -3.05 -13.57
N ALA A 113 7.12 -4.35 -13.76
CA ALA A 113 8.31 -5.07 -13.30
C ALA A 113 9.59 -4.47 -13.90
N GLU A 114 9.57 -4.14 -15.20
CA GLU A 114 10.68 -3.49 -15.89
C GLU A 114 10.93 -2.06 -15.35
N ILE A 115 9.88 -1.23 -15.23
CA ILE A 115 9.99 0.15 -14.74
C ILE A 115 10.50 0.21 -13.31
N CYS A 116 9.97 -0.67 -12.45
CA CYS A 116 10.22 -0.67 -11.01
C CYS A 116 11.43 -1.51 -10.60
N HIS A 117 12.00 -2.31 -11.51
CA HIS A 117 13.08 -3.28 -11.26
C HIS A 117 12.69 -4.32 -10.19
N ILE A 118 11.49 -4.87 -10.28
CA ILE A 118 10.97 -5.92 -9.39
C ILE A 118 10.54 -7.14 -10.20
N ARG A 119 10.28 -8.26 -9.53
CA ARG A 119 9.71 -9.45 -10.19
C ARG A 119 8.21 -9.33 -10.32
N VAL A 120 7.65 -9.84 -11.41
CA VAL A 120 6.20 -9.89 -11.66
C VAL A 120 5.49 -10.66 -10.54
N GLU A 121 6.06 -11.80 -10.12
CA GLU A 121 5.48 -12.64 -9.07
C GLU A 121 5.33 -11.92 -7.73
N ASP A 122 6.29 -11.05 -7.37
CA ASP A 122 6.24 -10.28 -6.14
C ASP A 122 5.17 -9.17 -6.22
N LEU A 123 5.04 -8.52 -7.38
CA LEU A 123 3.97 -7.55 -7.63
C LEU A 123 2.59 -8.21 -7.53
N GLU A 124 2.41 -9.37 -8.18
CA GLU A 124 1.15 -10.11 -8.13
C GLU A 124 0.82 -10.59 -6.71
N LYS A 125 1.81 -11.12 -6.00
CA LYS A 125 1.65 -11.58 -4.63
C LYS A 125 1.22 -10.43 -3.72
N ALA A 126 1.84 -9.25 -3.86
CA ALA A 126 1.47 -8.07 -3.08
C ALA A 126 0.04 -7.60 -3.39
N ALA A 127 -0.31 -7.48 -4.67
CA ALA A 127 -1.64 -7.03 -5.10
C ALA A 127 -2.76 -7.97 -4.60
N VAL A 128 -2.59 -9.28 -4.77
CA VAL A 128 -3.56 -10.28 -4.32
C VAL A 128 -3.66 -10.32 -2.80
N MET A 129 -2.53 -10.27 -2.10
CA MET A 129 -2.48 -10.28 -0.63
C MET A 129 -3.20 -9.07 -0.06
N TYR A 130 -2.94 -7.87 -0.58
CA TYR A 130 -3.58 -6.64 -0.16
C TYR A 130 -5.09 -6.66 -0.43
N ALA A 131 -5.49 -7.02 -1.67
CA ALA A 131 -6.89 -6.96 -2.06
C ALA A 131 -7.78 -7.97 -1.32
N ARG A 132 -7.27 -9.19 -1.08
CA ARG A 132 -8.04 -10.28 -0.42
C ARG A 132 -8.12 -10.17 1.09
N ALA A 133 -7.29 -9.36 1.72
CA ALA A 133 -7.38 -9.15 3.16
C ALA A 133 -8.75 -8.55 3.52
N GLU A 134 -9.29 -8.87 4.67
CA GLU A 134 -10.49 -8.22 5.18
C GLU A 134 -10.16 -6.82 5.71
N ALA A 135 -9.08 -6.72 6.48
CA ALA A 135 -8.54 -5.47 6.99
C ALA A 135 -7.08 -5.26 6.52
N ALA A 136 -6.84 -4.19 5.76
CA ALA A 136 -5.52 -3.88 5.23
C ALA A 136 -5.25 -2.37 5.20
N PRO A 137 -4.58 -1.81 6.21
CA PRO A 137 -4.16 -0.42 6.19
C PRO A 137 -2.97 -0.22 5.24
N ILE A 138 -2.95 0.91 4.57
CA ILE A 138 -1.77 1.46 3.94
C ILE A 138 -1.10 2.39 4.94
N ILE A 139 0.15 2.11 5.30
CA ILE A 139 0.98 2.96 6.14
C ILE A 139 2.10 3.52 5.25
N TYR A 140 2.21 4.84 5.14
CA TYR A 140 3.22 5.47 4.28
C TYR A 140 3.88 6.68 4.96
N CYS A 141 5.04 7.10 4.43
CA CYS A 141 5.75 8.26 4.92
C CYS A 141 6.45 9.01 3.76
N LEU A 142 7.57 9.67 4.05
CA LEU A 142 8.30 10.54 3.14
C LEU A 142 8.76 9.84 1.85
N GLY A 143 9.00 8.53 1.88
CA GLY A 143 9.36 7.75 0.69
C GLY A 143 8.26 7.72 -0.39
N VAL A 144 7.03 8.16 -0.07
CA VAL A 144 5.96 8.39 -1.05
C VAL A 144 5.81 9.87 -1.35
N THR A 145 5.87 10.74 -0.33
CA THR A 145 5.49 12.15 -0.46
C THR A 145 6.61 13.06 -0.95
N GLU A 146 7.86 12.78 -0.62
CA GLU A 146 9.01 13.60 -1.00
C GLU A 146 9.58 13.23 -2.38
N HIS A 147 8.72 13.18 -3.37
CA HIS A 147 9.03 13.03 -4.78
C HIS A 147 8.37 14.12 -5.62
N SER A 148 8.89 14.40 -6.80
CA SER A 148 8.22 15.29 -7.76
C SER A 148 6.79 14.85 -8.11
N THR A 149 6.50 13.54 -7.98
CA THR A 149 5.20 12.90 -8.16
C THR A 149 4.53 12.52 -6.83
N GLY A 150 4.93 13.12 -5.71
CA GLY A 150 4.44 12.74 -4.37
C GLY A 150 2.93 12.87 -4.21
N THR A 151 2.34 13.95 -4.71
CA THR A 151 0.88 14.14 -4.71
C THR A 151 0.17 13.03 -5.46
N GLN A 152 0.64 12.69 -6.68
CA GLN A 152 0.09 11.60 -7.48
C GLN A 152 0.26 10.25 -6.78
N GLY A 153 1.40 10.03 -6.12
CA GLY A 153 1.64 8.83 -5.33
C GLY A 153 0.60 8.63 -4.23
N VAL A 154 0.34 9.66 -3.43
CA VAL A 154 -0.67 9.61 -2.35
C VAL A 154 -2.09 9.45 -2.91
N MET A 155 -2.43 10.16 -3.97
CA MET A 155 -3.73 10.00 -4.66
C MET A 155 -3.90 8.57 -5.19
N SER A 156 -2.86 7.98 -5.76
CA SER A 156 -2.90 6.59 -6.25
C SER A 156 -3.07 5.58 -5.11
N LEU A 157 -2.45 5.79 -3.94
CA LEU A 157 -2.69 4.97 -2.74
C LEU A 157 -4.14 5.07 -2.26
N ALA A 158 -4.70 6.29 -2.26
CA ALA A 158 -6.11 6.49 -1.90
C ALA A 158 -7.06 5.79 -2.90
N ASN A 159 -6.80 5.92 -4.19
CA ASN A 159 -7.55 5.23 -5.24
C ASN A 159 -7.48 3.70 -5.07
N MET A 160 -6.31 3.17 -4.78
CA MET A 160 -6.14 1.72 -4.54
C MET A 160 -6.92 1.26 -3.31
N ALA A 161 -6.93 2.02 -2.22
CA ALA A 161 -7.71 1.69 -1.03
C ALA A 161 -9.23 1.74 -1.31
N MET A 162 -9.71 2.71 -2.08
CA MET A 162 -11.11 2.80 -2.51
C MET A 162 -11.49 1.64 -3.43
N LEU A 163 -10.61 1.26 -4.36
CA LEU A 163 -10.86 0.19 -5.34
C LEU A 163 -11.21 -1.16 -4.66
N VAL A 164 -10.67 -1.41 -3.48
CA VAL A 164 -10.87 -2.65 -2.70
C VAL A 164 -11.65 -2.43 -1.40
N GLY A 165 -12.34 -1.30 -1.26
CA GLY A 165 -13.19 -1.01 -0.10
C GLY A 165 -12.46 -0.95 1.25
N LYS A 166 -11.16 -0.58 1.26
CA LYS A 166 -10.34 -0.50 2.47
C LYS A 166 -10.39 0.88 3.12
N LEU A 167 -11.56 1.45 3.23
CA LEU A 167 -11.80 2.74 3.88
C LEU A 167 -13.03 2.69 4.79
N GLY A 168 -13.01 3.49 5.86
CA GLY A 168 -14.16 3.68 6.75
C GLY A 168 -14.45 2.53 7.71
N LYS A 169 -13.48 1.63 7.93
CA LYS A 169 -13.58 0.53 8.89
C LYS A 169 -12.26 0.33 9.66
N PRO A 170 -12.29 -0.25 10.87
CA PRO A 170 -11.08 -0.56 11.65
C PRO A 170 -10.07 -1.39 10.84
N GLY A 171 -8.77 -1.25 11.14
CA GLY A 171 -7.71 -1.98 10.46
C GLY A 171 -7.50 -1.64 8.98
N CYS A 172 -8.09 -0.55 8.46
CA CYS A 172 -8.03 -0.16 7.05
C CYS A 172 -7.53 1.28 6.89
N GLY A 173 -7.63 1.80 5.67
CA GLY A 173 -7.41 3.22 5.37
C GLY A 173 -6.01 3.57 4.90
N VAL A 174 -5.83 4.87 4.66
CA VAL A 174 -4.60 5.45 4.14
C VAL A 174 -3.99 6.31 5.26
N ASN A 175 -2.89 5.84 5.83
CA ASN A 175 -2.38 6.30 7.11
C ASN A 175 -0.95 6.85 6.98
N PRO A 176 -0.79 8.18 6.81
CA PRO A 176 0.54 8.80 6.81
C PRO A 176 1.13 8.80 8.21
N LEU A 177 2.36 8.29 8.35
CA LEU A 177 3.17 8.51 9.54
C LEU A 177 3.90 9.84 9.36
N ARG A 178 3.47 10.85 10.10
CA ARG A 178 3.99 12.22 9.99
C ARG A 178 4.89 12.55 11.18
N GLY A 179 5.92 13.37 10.95
CA GLY A 179 6.74 13.99 11.97
C GLY A 179 6.85 15.48 11.72
N GLN A 180 7.36 15.87 10.56
CA GLN A 180 7.66 17.25 10.21
C GLN A 180 6.41 18.12 9.98
N ASN A 181 5.32 17.53 9.51
CA ASN A 181 4.05 18.20 9.20
C ASN A 181 3.04 18.06 10.33
N ASN A 182 3.46 17.76 11.51
CA ASN A 182 2.57 17.58 12.65
C ASN A 182 2.20 18.94 13.22
N VAL A 183 1.39 19.66 12.48
CA VAL A 183 0.82 20.96 12.85
C VAL A 183 -0.67 20.78 13.12
#